data_69af980a6be69a19f42cb5a1f76cf565
#
_entry.id   69af980a6be69a19f42cb5a1f76cf565
#
_cell.length_a   1.000
_cell.length_b   1.000
_cell.length_c   1.000
_cell.angle_alpha   90.00
_cell.angle_beta   90.00
_cell.angle_gamma   90.00
#
_symmetry.space_group_name_H-M   'P 1'
#
loop_
_entity.id
_entity.type
_entity.pdbx_description
1 polymer ?
#
loop_
_entity_poly.entity_id
_entity_poly.type
_entity_poly.pdbx_seq_one_letter_code
_entity_poly.pdbx_strand_id
1 'polypeptide(L)'
;KNGMSQMDSQTYDYIVVGAGSAGSVLANRLTASGKHTVLLLEAGRPDHPWTRVPVGFARLIENPKANWLYESEPEAATGQRNIPVPRGKLLGGSSAINGMVFVRGQAQDFDTWAQLGNRGWSYRDVLPFFRGMENYGSGEDEFRGREGPLQVTDLEERGPLYDAIIAAAKEAGIDYNADYNGAVQDGISMTQATIRKGRRMSTARCYLDPARDRTNLTIVTGAHTDGLILEGKRCLGVRYTVKGSQREARAGREVVVSAGAINSPQLLELSGIGQPEMLAKHGIEVHHALPGVG
;
A
#
# COMPACT_ATOMS: atom_id res chain seq x y z
N LYS A 1 -43.83 -16.71 -1.83
CA LYS A 1 -43.51 -15.48 -2.60
C LYS A 1 -42.22 -14.96 -2.04
N ASN A 2 -41.11 -15.37 -2.65
CA ASN A 2 -39.77 -14.96 -2.29
C ASN A 2 -39.54 -13.55 -2.87
N GLY A 3 -39.57 -12.55 -2.03
CA GLY A 3 -39.04 -11.24 -2.33
C GLY A 3 -37.51 -11.29 -2.25
N MET A 4 -36.83 -11.64 -3.33
CA MET A 4 -35.44 -11.25 -3.53
C MET A 4 -35.45 -9.73 -3.64
N SER A 5 -35.05 -9.03 -2.58
CA SER A 5 -34.71 -7.63 -2.61
C SER A 5 -33.70 -7.46 -3.73
N GLN A 6 -34.04 -6.69 -4.78
CA GLN A 6 -33.05 -6.16 -5.74
C GLN A 6 -32.00 -5.43 -4.90
N MET A 7 -30.82 -6.01 -4.80
CA MET A 7 -29.66 -5.30 -4.27
C MET A 7 -29.36 -4.20 -5.30
N ASP A 8 -29.59 -2.94 -4.95
CA ASP A 8 -29.20 -1.78 -5.75
C ASP A 8 -27.69 -1.87 -6.01
N SER A 9 -27.33 -2.41 -7.16
CA SER A 9 -25.95 -2.48 -7.60
C SER A 9 -25.53 -1.11 -8.12
N GLN A 10 -24.90 -0.33 -7.26
CA GLN A 10 -24.37 0.97 -7.67
C GLN A 10 -23.19 0.78 -8.62
N THR A 11 -23.20 1.49 -9.74
CA THR A 11 -22.15 1.45 -10.75
C THR A 11 -21.20 2.63 -10.58
N TYR A 12 -19.89 2.36 -10.63
CA TYR A 12 -18.83 3.36 -10.63
C TYR A 12 -17.94 3.16 -11.85
N ASP A 13 -17.21 4.20 -12.29
CA ASP A 13 -16.21 4.00 -13.35
C ASP A 13 -15.10 3.04 -12.85
N TYR A 14 -14.60 3.28 -11.66
CA TYR A 14 -13.54 2.45 -11.04
C TYR A 14 -13.94 2.00 -9.64
N ILE A 15 -13.57 0.77 -9.33
CA ILE A 15 -13.62 0.23 -7.96
C ILE A 15 -12.19 -0.05 -7.52
N VAL A 16 -11.76 0.53 -6.41
CA VAL A 16 -10.44 0.32 -5.82
C VAL A 16 -10.60 -0.48 -4.54
N VAL A 17 -10.02 -1.68 -4.50
CA VAL A 17 -10.08 -2.58 -3.35
C VAL A 17 -8.85 -2.42 -2.49
N GLY A 18 -9.04 -1.93 -1.26
CA GLY A 18 -7.97 -1.62 -0.30
C GLY A 18 -7.52 -0.16 -0.37
N ALA A 19 -7.73 0.57 0.71
CA ALA A 19 -7.30 1.97 0.87
C ALA A 19 -5.91 2.10 1.51
N GLY A 20 -5.01 1.18 1.18
CA GLY A 20 -3.59 1.21 1.56
C GLY A 20 -2.80 2.26 0.77
N SER A 21 -1.49 2.09 0.72
CA SER A 21 -0.59 3.05 0.05
C SER A 21 -0.96 3.26 -1.42
N ALA A 22 -1.16 2.18 -2.18
CA ALA A 22 -1.52 2.28 -3.60
C ALA A 22 -2.95 2.79 -3.81
N GLY A 23 -3.94 2.19 -3.11
CA GLY A 23 -5.34 2.55 -3.30
C GLY A 23 -5.67 4.00 -2.93
N SER A 24 -5.00 4.55 -1.92
CA SER A 24 -5.14 5.96 -1.55
C SER A 24 -4.67 6.90 -2.66
N VAL A 25 -3.54 6.56 -3.31
CA VAL A 25 -3.02 7.33 -4.46
C VAL A 25 -3.96 7.23 -5.64
N LEU A 26 -4.41 6.02 -5.98
CA LEU A 26 -5.32 5.78 -7.10
C LEU A 26 -6.64 6.52 -6.92
N ALA A 27 -7.28 6.44 -5.76
CA ALA A 27 -8.51 7.13 -5.46
C ALA A 27 -8.36 8.66 -5.62
N ASN A 28 -7.25 9.23 -5.14
CA ASN A 28 -6.95 10.64 -5.33
C ASN A 28 -6.79 11.00 -6.81
N ARG A 29 -5.96 10.25 -7.56
CA ARG A 29 -5.60 10.60 -8.94
C ARG A 29 -6.74 10.37 -9.91
N LEU A 30 -7.48 9.27 -9.80
CA LEU A 30 -8.61 8.94 -10.67
C LEU A 30 -9.76 9.94 -10.52
N THR A 31 -9.95 10.52 -9.33
CA THR A 31 -11.02 11.50 -9.07
C THR A 31 -10.59 12.95 -9.32
N ALA A 32 -9.30 13.23 -9.55
CA ALA A 32 -8.78 14.61 -9.62
C ALA A 32 -9.40 15.45 -10.74
N SER A 33 -9.72 14.84 -11.88
CA SER A 33 -10.31 15.55 -13.02
C SER A 33 -11.83 15.80 -12.90
N GLY A 34 -12.49 15.19 -11.91
CA GLY A 34 -13.96 15.20 -11.79
C GLY A 34 -14.69 14.30 -12.81
N LYS A 35 -14.00 13.70 -13.78
CA LYS A 35 -14.61 12.95 -14.89
C LYS A 35 -14.98 11.51 -14.54
N HIS A 36 -14.39 10.93 -13.53
CA HIS A 36 -14.57 9.54 -13.16
C HIS A 36 -15.12 9.42 -11.75
N THR A 37 -16.04 8.50 -11.55
CA THR A 37 -16.56 8.10 -10.26
C THR A 37 -15.76 6.93 -9.72
N VAL A 38 -15.37 6.99 -8.45
CA VAL A 38 -14.55 5.97 -7.79
C VAL A 38 -15.20 5.48 -6.51
N LEU A 39 -15.33 4.18 -6.37
CA LEU A 39 -15.61 3.51 -5.10
C LEU A 39 -14.30 2.98 -4.52
N LEU A 40 -13.94 3.44 -3.31
CA LEU A 40 -12.80 2.94 -2.54
C LEU A 40 -13.32 2.11 -1.37
N LEU A 41 -12.96 0.82 -1.34
CA LEU A 41 -13.33 -0.12 -0.29
C LEU A 41 -12.16 -0.37 0.65
N GLU A 42 -12.41 -0.27 1.96
CA GLU A 42 -11.41 -0.58 3.00
C GLU A 42 -12.03 -1.50 4.05
N ALA A 43 -11.39 -2.64 4.29
CA ALA A 43 -11.85 -3.63 5.26
C ALA A 43 -11.80 -3.11 6.71
N GLY A 44 -10.85 -2.22 6.99
CA GLY A 44 -10.64 -1.67 8.31
C GLY A 44 -11.43 -0.40 8.60
N ARG A 45 -11.00 0.27 9.64
CA ARG A 45 -11.64 1.48 10.18
C ARG A 45 -11.14 2.76 9.47
N PRO A 46 -11.87 3.89 9.60
CA PRO A 46 -11.47 5.15 8.97
C PRO A 46 -10.25 5.81 9.62
N ASP A 47 -10.01 5.62 10.90
CA ASP A 47 -8.90 6.25 11.64
C ASP A 47 -8.63 5.54 12.97
N HIS A 48 -7.45 5.79 13.53
CA HIS A 48 -7.08 5.42 14.90
C HIS A 48 -6.19 6.53 15.50
N PRO A 49 -6.42 6.98 16.76
CA PRO A 49 -5.69 8.11 17.35
C PRO A 49 -4.16 7.98 17.28
N TRP A 50 -3.63 6.77 17.49
CA TRP A 50 -2.20 6.50 17.47
C TRP A 50 -1.55 6.60 16.09
N THR A 51 -2.32 6.61 14.99
CA THR A 51 -1.77 6.77 13.63
C THR A 51 -1.17 8.15 13.41
N ARG A 52 -1.56 9.14 14.20
CA ARG A 52 -1.10 10.52 14.07
C ARG A 52 0.25 10.77 14.72
N VAL A 53 0.57 9.97 15.74
CA VAL A 53 1.78 10.12 16.56
C VAL A 53 2.85 9.14 16.05
N PRO A 54 4.08 9.60 15.71
CA PRO A 54 5.12 8.72 15.21
C PRO A 54 5.38 7.50 16.10
N VAL A 55 5.62 7.68 17.40
CA VAL A 55 5.85 6.57 18.36
C VAL A 55 4.64 5.65 18.50
N GLY A 56 3.47 6.08 18.05
CA GLY A 56 2.23 5.29 18.08
C GLY A 56 2.29 3.97 17.31
N PHE A 57 3.26 3.80 16.39
CA PHE A 57 3.42 2.54 15.65
C PHE A 57 3.56 1.34 16.59
N ALA A 58 4.28 1.48 17.70
CA ALA A 58 4.46 0.41 18.69
C ALA A 58 3.15 -0.06 19.33
N ARG A 59 2.14 0.82 19.39
CA ARG A 59 0.80 0.48 19.88
C ARG A 59 -0.11 -0.08 18.79
N LEU A 60 0.24 0.13 17.51
CA LEU A 60 -0.60 -0.26 16.38
C LEU A 60 -0.24 -1.64 15.84
N ILE A 61 1.02 -2.04 15.93
CA ILE A 61 1.50 -3.34 15.38
C ILE A 61 0.87 -4.56 16.08
N GLU A 62 0.39 -4.42 17.30
CA GLU A 62 -0.30 -5.49 18.05
C GLU A 62 -1.80 -5.23 18.20
N ASN A 63 -2.33 -4.18 17.56
CA ASN A 63 -3.72 -3.76 17.76
C ASN A 63 -4.67 -4.38 16.72
N PRO A 64 -5.56 -5.32 17.10
CA PRO A 64 -6.48 -5.98 16.16
C PRO A 64 -7.47 -5.02 15.48
N LYS A 65 -7.65 -3.81 16.03
CA LYS A 65 -8.50 -2.78 15.40
C LYS A 65 -7.80 -2.00 14.28
N ALA A 66 -6.46 -2.15 14.15
CA ALA A 66 -5.66 -1.43 13.17
C ALA A 66 -4.71 -2.33 12.36
N ASN A 67 -4.58 -3.59 12.74
CA ASN A 67 -3.69 -4.56 12.12
C ASN A 67 -4.45 -5.87 11.83
N TRP A 68 -4.11 -6.54 10.74
CA TRP A 68 -4.63 -7.87 10.40
C TRP A 68 -4.10 -8.96 11.30
N LEU A 69 -2.94 -8.74 11.96
CA LEU A 69 -2.27 -9.68 12.87
C LEU A 69 -1.90 -11.01 12.19
N TYR A 70 -1.39 -10.94 10.96
CA TYR A 70 -0.88 -12.13 10.29
C TYR A 70 0.39 -12.63 10.95
N GLU A 71 0.57 -13.95 10.91
CA GLU A 71 1.78 -14.64 11.36
C GLU A 71 2.22 -15.62 10.26
N SER A 72 3.52 -15.85 10.16
CA SER A 72 4.05 -16.89 9.28
C SER A 72 3.79 -18.29 9.86
N GLU A 73 3.79 -19.28 8.98
CA GLU A 73 3.93 -20.67 9.43
C GLU A 73 5.28 -20.87 10.12
N PRO A 74 5.39 -21.79 11.10
CA PRO A 74 6.65 -22.11 11.74
C PRO A 74 7.58 -22.87 10.78
N GLU A 75 8.84 -22.45 10.71
CA GLU A 75 9.87 -23.07 9.89
C GLU A 75 11.10 -23.45 10.71
N ALA A 76 11.82 -24.50 10.28
CA ALA A 76 13.03 -24.94 10.94
C ALA A 76 14.13 -23.86 10.97
N ALA A 77 14.26 -23.09 9.88
CA ALA A 77 15.23 -22.01 9.76
C ALA A 77 14.97 -20.85 10.74
N THR A 78 13.73 -20.69 11.21
CA THR A 78 13.34 -19.68 12.19
C THR A 78 13.24 -20.23 13.61
N GLY A 79 13.74 -21.46 13.85
CA GLY A 79 13.63 -22.14 15.15
C GLY A 79 12.18 -22.47 15.53
N GLN A 80 11.36 -22.85 14.55
CA GLN A 80 9.93 -23.19 14.72
C GLN A 80 9.08 -22.05 15.30
N ARG A 81 9.45 -20.80 15.02
CA ARG A 81 8.71 -19.62 15.49
C ARG A 81 7.72 -19.13 14.43
N ASN A 82 6.53 -18.75 14.88
CA ASN A 82 5.64 -17.92 14.10
C ASN A 82 6.15 -16.48 14.14
N ILE A 83 6.38 -15.88 12.99
CA ILE A 83 6.89 -14.52 12.87
C ILE A 83 5.70 -13.58 12.57
N PRO A 84 5.44 -12.57 13.42
CA PRO A 84 4.39 -11.59 13.15
C PRO A 84 4.65 -10.84 11.85
N VAL A 85 3.62 -10.71 11.02
CA VAL A 85 3.64 -9.99 9.74
C VAL A 85 2.63 -8.84 9.79
N PRO A 86 2.95 -7.70 10.43
CA PRO A 86 2.02 -6.60 10.59
C PRO A 86 1.56 -6.02 9.25
N ARG A 87 0.23 -5.89 9.08
CA ARG A 87 -0.39 -5.25 7.91
C ARG A 87 -1.54 -4.37 8.38
N GLY A 88 -1.54 -3.11 7.95
CA GLY A 88 -2.56 -2.15 8.38
C GLY A 88 -3.96 -2.52 7.91
N LYS A 89 -4.94 -2.39 8.81
CA LYS A 89 -6.37 -2.62 8.57
C LYS A 89 -7.16 -1.34 8.89
N LEU A 90 -6.91 -0.31 8.10
CA LEU A 90 -7.51 1.02 8.21
C LEU A 90 -7.16 1.86 6.99
N LEU A 91 -7.77 3.05 6.83
CA LEU A 91 -7.38 3.99 5.78
C LEU A 91 -5.88 4.33 5.87
N GLY A 92 -5.20 4.25 4.73
CA GLY A 92 -3.75 4.37 4.61
C GLY A 92 -3.01 3.04 4.74
N GLY A 93 -3.69 1.95 5.13
CA GLY A 93 -3.11 0.61 5.24
C GLY A 93 -1.85 0.59 6.10
N SER A 94 -0.81 -0.12 5.66
CA SER A 94 0.45 -0.23 6.39
C SER A 94 1.22 1.09 6.52
N SER A 95 0.98 2.10 5.66
CA SER A 95 1.56 3.43 5.84
C SER A 95 1.06 4.14 7.11
N ALA A 96 -0.10 3.72 7.63
CA ALA A 96 -0.67 4.26 8.86
C ALA A 96 -0.12 3.59 10.13
N ILE A 97 0.57 2.44 10.02
CA ILE A 97 1.10 1.67 11.18
C ILE A 97 2.61 1.38 11.11
N ASN A 98 3.30 1.67 10.00
CA ASN A 98 4.73 1.40 9.82
C ASN A 98 5.64 2.31 10.67
N GLY A 99 6.95 2.04 10.66
CA GLY A 99 7.98 2.86 11.32
C GLY A 99 8.36 4.14 10.57
N MET A 100 7.67 4.48 9.47
CA MET A 100 7.83 5.71 8.68
C MET A 100 9.16 5.88 7.94
N VAL A 101 10.06 4.94 8.00
CA VAL A 101 11.31 5.01 7.22
C VAL A 101 10.99 5.17 5.74
N PHE A 102 11.60 6.15 5.10
CA PHE A 102 11.44 6.42 3.68
C PHE A 102 12.71 6.05 2.92
N VAL A 103 12.64 4.99 2.14
CA VAL A 103 13.71 4.51 1.29
C VAL A 103 13.12 4.03 -0.03
N ARG A 104 13.79 4.35 -1.15
CA ARG A 104 13.45 3.86 -2.49
C ARG A 104 14.23 2.57 -2.76
N GLY A 105 13.78 1.77 -3.71
CA GLY A 105 14.62 0.72 -4.30
C GLY A 105 15.82 1.32 -5.03
N GLN A 106 16.88 0.54 -5.19
CA GLN A 106 18.05 0.94 -5.96
C GLN A 106 17.74 1.03 -7.46
N ALA A 107 18.50 1.82 -8.20
CA ALA A 107 18.33 1.92 -9.65
C ALA A 107 18.40 0.55 -10.33
N GLN A 108 19.29 -0.33 -9.86
CA GLN A 108 19.47 -1.69 -10.38
C GLN A 108 18.22 -2.57 -10.23
N ASP A 109 17.42 -2.37 -9.17
CA ASP A 109 16.18 -3.15 -8.97
C ASP A 109 15.21 -2.91 -10.12
N PHE A 110 15.00 -1.64 -10.47
CA PHE A 110 14.08 -1.24 -11.55
C PHE A 110 14.66 -1.57 -12.94
N ASP A 111 15.95 -1.36 -13.14
CA ASP A 111 16.61 -1.68 -14.40
C ASP A 111 16.59 -3.19 -14.66
N THR A 112 16.74 -4.01 -13.62
CA THR A 112 16.54 -5.46 -13.70
C THR A 112 15.11 -5.81 -14.10
N TRP A 113 14.09 -5.15 -13.55
CA TRP A 113 12.72 -5.36 -13.98
C TRP A 113 12.51 -5.05 -15.46
N ALA A 114 13.09 -3.95 -15.94
CA ALA A 114 13.01 -3.60 -17.35
C ALA A 114 13.70 -4.63 -18.25
N GLN A 115 14.88 -5.14 -17.84
CA GLN A 115 15.62 -6.20 -18.55
C GLN A 115 14.84 -7.52 -18.61
N LEU A 116 14.06 -7.85 -17.57
CA LEU A 116 13.17 -8.99 -17.55
C LEU A 116 11.92 -8.84 -18.43
N GLY A 117 11.83 -7.74 -19.20
CA GLY A 117 10.76 -7.49 -20.17
C GLY A 117 9.67 -6.52 -19.71
N ASN A 118 9.78 -5.96 -18.51
CA ASN A 118 8.83 -4.99 -18.00
C ASN A 118 9.14 -3.58 -18.52
N ARG A 119 8.72 -3.28 -19.74
CA ARG A 119 8.95 -1.98 -20.40
C ARG A 119 8.27 -0.85 -19.59
N GLY A 120 8.97 0.28 -19.45
CA GLY A 120 8.49 1.43 -18.67
C GLY A 120 8.76 1.31 -17.16
N TRP A 121 9.53 0.30 -16.73
CA TRP A 121 9.90 0.08 -15.32
C TRP A 121 11.40 0.28 -15.05
N SER A 122 12.19 0.80 -16.00
CA SER A 122 13.58 1.19 -15.69
C SER A 122 13.62 2.31 -14.65
N TYR A 123 14.73 2.46 -13.94
CA TYR A 123 14.87 3.55 -12.96
C TYR A 123 14.58 4.92 -13.57
N ARG A 124 15.06 5.15 -14.81
CA ARG A 124 14.78 6.38 -15.56
C ARG A 124 13.27 6.60 -15.77
N ASP A 125 12.52 5.55 -16.03
CA ASP A 125 11.07 5.62 -16.26
C ASP A 125 10.30 5.90 -14.96
N VAL A 126 10.73 5.31 -13.82
CA VAL A 126 10.02 5.43 -12.53
C VAL A 126 10.46 6.65 -11.70
N LEU A 127 11.66 7.18 -11.91
CA LEU A 127 12.17 8.34 -11.18
C LEU A 127 11.25 9.58 -11.21
N PRO A 128 10.63 9.96 -12.35
CA PRO A 128 9.67 11.07 -12.37
C PRO A 128 8.49 10.87 -11.42
N PHE A 129 8.02 9.62 -11.22
CA PHE A 129 6.95 9.31 -10.28
C PHE A 129 7.43 9.41 -8.82
N PHE A 130 8.64 8.95 -8.51
CA PHE A 130 9.23 9.14 -7.18
C PHE A 130 9.37 10.62 -6.83
N ARG A 131 9.86 11.43 -7.76
CA ARG A 131 9.95 12.88 -7.59
C ARG A 131 8.57 13.53 -7.45
N GLY A 132 7.61 13.13 -8.29
CA GLY A 132 6.26 13.70 -8.28
C GLY A 132 5.44 13.36 -7.04
N MET A 133 5.80 12.32 -6.30
CA MET A 133 5.07 11.96 -5.08
C MET A 133 5.62 12.59 -3.81
N GLU A 134 6.91 12.95 -3.75
CA GLU A 134 7.55 13.42 -2.52
C GLU A 134 7.70 14.94 -2.43
N ASN A 135 7.74 15.43 -1.19
CA ASN A 135 8.16 16.76 -0.83
C ASN A 135 9.27 16.62 0.22
N TYR A 136 10.51 16.80 -0.23
CA TYR A 136 11.72 16.70 0.58
C TYR A 136 12.58 17.96 0.42
N GLY A 137 13.06 18.52 1.53
CA GLY A 137 13.72 19.84 1.53
C GLY A 137 15.20 19.84 1.14
N SER A 138 15.84 18.67 1.04
CA SER A 138 17.29 18.51 0.79
C SER A 138 17.55 17.59 -0.41
N GLY A 139 18.83 17.28 -0.68
CA GLY A 139 19.26 16.46 -1.78
C GLY A 139 19.22 17.17 -3.14
N GLU A 140 19.61 16.47 -4.20
CA GLU A 140 19.70 17.03 -5.55
C GLU A 140 18.35 16.98 -6.28
N ASP A 141 18.00 18.06 -6.98
CA ASP A 141 16.71 18.17 -7.71
C ASP A 141 16.57 17.14 -8.84
N GLU A 142 17.68 16.57 -9.32
CA GLU A 142 17.67 15.48 -10.30
C GLU A 142 16.96 14.24 -9.73
N PHE A 143 17.17 13.93 -8.44
CA PHE A 143 16.66 12.72 -7.80
C PHE A 143 15.46 13.00 -6.89
N ARG A 144 15.36 14.19 -6.29
CA ARG A 144 14.41 14.50 -5.24
C ARG A 144 13.26 15.41 -5.70
N GLY A 145 12.07 15.18 -5.13
CA GLY A 145 10.88 16.00 -5.39
C GLY A 145 10.62 17.04 -4.32
N ARG A 146 10.03 18.19 -4.71
CA ARG A 146 9.80 19.34 -3.81
C ARG A 146 8.31 19.64 -3.54
N GLU A 147 7.42 19.18 -4.42
CA GLU A 147 6.01 19.62 -4.43
C GLU A 147 5.01 18.46 -4.29
N GLY A 148 5.50 17.24 -4.13
CA GLY A 148 4.63 16.08 -3.99
C GLY A 148 3.85 16.08 -2.67
N PRO A 149 2.76 15.34 -2.60
CA PRO A 149 1.91 15.29 -1.42
C PRO A 149 2.56 14.57 -0.23
N LEU A 150 3.48 13.64 -0.47
CA LEU A 150 4.14 12.86 0.58
C LEU A 150 5.30 13.66 1.18
N GLN A 151 5.14 14.07 2.42
CA GLN A 151 6.18 14.83 3.13
C GLN A 151 7.23 13.88 3.69
N VAL A 152 8.51 14.17 3.38
CA VAL A 152 9.68 13.46 3.86
C VAL A 152 10.60 14.44 4.58
N THR A 153 11.14 14.07 5.72
CA THR A 153 12.08 14.86 6.50
C THR A 153 13.22 14.01 7.01
N ASP A 154 14.37 14.60 7.23
CA ASP A 154 15.44 13.98 8.00
C ASP A 154 15.06 13.92 9.48
N LEU A 155 15.46 12.86 10.17
CA LEU A 155 15.37 12.83 11.62
C LEU A 155 16.52 13.66 12.18
N GLU A 156 16.18 14.82 12.72
CA GLU A 156 17.16 15.83 13.20
C GLU A 156 17.80 15.47 14.55
N GLU A 157 17.24 14.50 15.26
CA GLU A 157 17.70 14.13 16.61
C GLU A 157 19.04 13.40 16.52
N ARG A 158 20.14 14.14 16.72
CA ARG A 158 21.50 13.64 16.84
C ARG A 158 21.89 13.56 18.30
N GLY A 159 22.20 12.37 18.76
CA GLY A 159 22.80 12.17 20.06
C GLY A 159 24.24 11.64 19.92
N PRO A 160 25.07 11.70 20.99
CA PRO A 160 26.45 11.22 20.97
C PRO A 160 26.63 9.79 20.45
N LEU A 161 25.60 8.93 20.63
CA LEU A 161 25.60 7.56 20.14
C LEU A 161 25.58 7.52 18.60
N TYR A 162 24.77 8.35 17.95
CA TYR A 162 24.69 8.40 16.47
C TYR A 162 26.01 8.90 15.88
N ASP A 163 26.63 9.92 16.49
CA ASP A 163 27.93 10.43 16.07
C ASP A 163 29.02 9.39 16.21
N ALA A 164 29.03 8.61 17.31
CA ALA A 164 29.95 7.51 17.52
C ALA A 164 29.76 6.37 16.49
N ILE A 165 28.51 6.01 16.16
CA ILE A 165 28.22 4.98 15.15
C ILE A 165 28.70 5.45 13.77
N ILE A 166 28.44 6.70 13.39
CA ILE A 166 28.90 7.26 12.11
C ILE A 166 30.43 7.28 12.04
N ALA A 167 31.10 7.69 13.12
CA ALA A 167 32.56 7.70 13.21
C ALA A 167 33.13 6.27 13.06
N ALA A 168 32.58 5.29 13.78
CA ALA A 168 33.01 3.89 13.69
C ALA A 168 32.78 3.30 12.28
N ALA A 169 31.68 3.63 11.63
CA ALA A 169 31.41 3.23 10.25
C ALA A 169 32.48 3.78 9.29
N LYS A 170 32.85 5.04 9.44
CA LYS A 170 33.90 5.66 8.64
C LYS A 170 35.28 5.01 8.88
N GLU A 171 35.61 4.68 10.12
CA GLU A 171 36.83 3.92 10.43
C GLU A 171 36.82 2.52 9.81
N ALA A 172 35.65 1.90 9.66
CA ALA A 172 35.45 0.62 8.97
C ALA A 172 35.42 0.73 7.44
N GLY A 173 35.59 1.92 6.87
CA GLY A 173 35.58 2.15 5.41
C GLY A 173 34.19 2.31 4.82
N ILE A 174 33.16 2.61 5.64
CA ILE A 174 31.80 2.89 5.18
C ILE A 174 31.60 4.40 5.17
N ASP A 175 31.37 4.95 3.99
CA ASP A 175 31.19 6.40 3.82
C ASP A 175 29.86 6.90 4.39
N TYR A 176 29.87 8.14 4.89
CA TYR A 176 28.64 8.82 5.25
C TYR A 176 27.91 9.26 3.98
N ASN A 177 26.65 8.86 3.85
CA ASN A 177 25.77 9.25 2.76
C ASN A 177 24.70 10.21 3.29
N ALA A 178 24.74 11.46 2.85
CA ALA A 178 23.76 12.47 3.28
C ALA A 178 22.37 12.26 2.67
N ASP A 179 22.28 11.57 1.54
CA ASP A 179 21.02 11.30 0.83
C ASP A 179 21.03 9.94 0.13
N TYR A 180 20.64 8.91 0.85
CA TYR A 180 20.55 7.54 0.32
C TYR A 180 19.38 7.31 -0.66
N ASN A 181 18.56 8.33 -0.93
CA ASN A 181 17.57 8.34 -2.00
C ASN A 181 18.00 9.20 -3.21
N GLY A 182 19.26 9.67 -3.21
CA GLY A 182 19.89 10.40 -4.29
C GLY A 182 20.54 9.49 -5.33
N ALA A 183 21.69 9.92 -5.87
CA ALA A 183 22.45 9.20 -6.90
C ALA A 183 23.01 7.85 -6.43
N VAL A 184 23.42 7.77 -5.17
CA VAL A 184 24.04 6.60 -4.55
C VAL A 184 23.27 6.23 -3.29
N GLN A 185 22.96 4.94 -3.11
CA GLN A 185 22.24 4.47 -1.93
C GLN A 185 23.18 3.94 -0.85
N ASP A 186 24.38 3.47 -1.21
CA ASP A 186 25.33 2.87 -0.30
C ASP A 186 25.89 3.87 0.71
N GLY A 187 26.19 3.37 1.91
CA GLY A 187 26.78 4.16 2.99
C GLY A 187 25.98 4.10 4.29
N ILE A 188 26.46 4.83 5.30
CA ILE A 188 25.73 5.07 6.54
C ILE A 188 25.05 6.44 6.50
N SER A 189 23.80 6.51 6.91
CA SER A 189 23.02 7.74 6.84
C SER A 189 22.10 7.91 8.06
N MET A 190 21.67 9.14 8.29
CA MET A 190 20.51 9.41 9.14
C MET A 190 19.22 9.02 8.40
N THR A 191 18.26 8.49 9.15
CA THR A 191 17.00 8.02 8.57
C THR A 191 16.14 9.17 8.05
N GLN A 192 15.70 9.07 6.82
CA GLN A 192 14.63 9.91 6.28
C GLN A 192 13.27 9.29 6.65
N ALA A 193 12.31 10.11 7.00
CA ALA A 193 11.02 9.62 7.49
C ALA A 193 9.83 10.39 6.89
N THR A 194 8.72 9.68 6.73
CA THR A 194 7.43 10.26 6.32
C THR A 194 6.76 10.94 7.52
N ILE A 195 7.41 12.01 8.01
CA ILE A 195 6.96 12.82 9.16
C ILE A 195 6.94 14.28 8.73
N ARG A 196 5.97 15.05 9.24
CA ARG A 196 5.94 16.50 9.13
C ARG A 196 5.37 17.11 10.40
N LYS A 197 6.09 18.08 10.97
CA LYS A 197 5.68 18.79 12.22
C LYS A 197 5.25 17.81 13.32
N GLY A 198 6.08 16.78 13.57
CA GLY A 198 5.85 15.78 14.61
C GLY A 198 4.68 14.81 14.33
N ARG A 199 4.17 14.75 13.11
CA ARG A 199 3.04 13.88 12.75
C ARG A 199 3.40 12.94 11.60
N ARG A 200 2.94 11.70 11.69
CA ARG A 200 2.98 10.72 10.59
C ARG A 200 2.27 11.26 9.35
N MET A 201 2.88 11.09 8.22
CA MET A 201 2.36 11.39 6.90
C MET A 201 1.99 10.09 6.16
N SER A 202 0.91 9.43 6.61
CA SER A 202 0.37 8.25 5.91
C SER A 202 -0.23 8.65 4.58
N THR A 203 -0.41 7.66 3.67
CA THR A 203 -1.06 7.92 2.37
C THR A 203 -2.52 8.36 2.51
N ALA A 204 -3.23 7.92 3.55
CA ALA A 204 -4.55 8.48 3.85
C ALA A 204 -4.47 10.00 4.06
N ARG A 205 -3.50 10.45 4.87
CA ARG A 205 -3.31 11.87 5.15
C ARG A 205 -2.84 12.67 3.93
N CYS A 206 -1.93 12.08 3.15
CA CYS A 206 -1.34 12.77 2.00
C CYS A 206 -2.25 12.80 0.77
N TYR A 207 -3.06 11.78 0.57
CA TYR A 207 -3.84 11.61 -0.65
C TYR A 207 -5.35 11.55 -0.43
N LEU A 208 -5.85 10.84 0.60
CA LEU A 208 -7.30 10.72 0.79
C LEU A 208 -7.90 11.96 1.46
N ASP A 209 -7.26 12.51 2.50
CA ASP A 209 -7.80 13.69 3.19
C ASP A 209 -8.02 14.87 2.23
N PRO A 210 -7.11 15.19 1.29
CA PRO A 210 -7.36 16.26 0.29
C PRO A 210 -8.44 15.94 -0.73
N ALA A 211 -8.79 14.65 -0.91
CA ALA A 211 -9.80 14.21 -1.88
C ALA A 211 -11.15 13.86 -1.24
N ARG A 212 -11.24 13.85 0.07
CA ARG A 212 -12.37 13.31 0.83
C ARG A 212 -13.71 13.96 0.50
N ASP A 213 -13.71 15.25 0.21
CA ASP A 213 -14.90 16.04 -0.06
C ASP A 213 -15.28 16.07 -1.57
N ARG A 214 -14.56 15.32 -2.41
CA ARG A 214 -14.90 15.22 -3.83
C ARG A 214 -16.19 14.42 -4.02
N THR A 215 -17.14 14.96 -4.73
CA THR A 215 -18.46 14.34 -4.98
C THR A 215 -18.40 13.07 -5.81
N ASN A 216 -17.30 12.86 -6.55
CA ASN A 216 -17.04 11.68 -7.38
C ASN A 216 -16.17 10.61 -6.70
N LEU A 217 -15.91 10.75 -5.38
CA LEU A 217 -15.21 9.74 -4.56
C LEU A 217 -16.14 9.22 -3.46
N THR A 218 -16.39 7.93 -3.48
CA THR A 218 -17.12 7.24 -2.40
C THR A 218 -16.13 6.36 -1.63
N ILE A 219 -15.94 6.60 -0.33
CA ILE A 219 -15.08 5.80 0.54
C ILE A 219 -15.96 5.01 1.51
N VAL A 220 -15.85 3.68 1.48
CA VAL A 220 -16.57 2.78 2.39
C VAL A 220 -15.56 2.02 3.25
N THR A 221 -15.64 2.25 4.57
CA THR A 221 -14.80 1.55 5.56
C THR A 221 -15.58 0.46 6.28
N GLY A 222 -14.88 -0.50 6.89
CA GLY A 222 -15.50 -1.71 7.42
C GLY A 222 -16.11 -2.58 6.31
N ALA A 223 -15.60 -2.42 5.07
CA ALA A 223 -16.04 -3.08 3.86
C ALA A 223 -15.03 -4.15 3.46
N HIS A 224 -15.28 -5.39 3.85
CA HIS A 224 -14.46 -6.52 3.45
C HIS A 224 -14.87 -6.96 2.04
N THR A 225 -13.92 -6.96 1.10
CA THR A 225 -14.18 -7.48 -0.25
C THR A 225 -14.04 -9.00 -0.23
N ASP A 226 -15.12 -9.69 -0.58
CA ASP A 226 -15.24 -11.14 -0.45
C ASP A 226 -14.88 -11.88 -1.75
N GLY A 227 -14.98 -11.20 -2.90
CA GLY A 227 -14.68 -11.80 -4.21
C GLY A 227 -14.90 -10.84 -5.36
N LEU A 228 -14.34 -11.18 -6.51
CA LEU A 228 -14.57 -10.50 -7.78
C LEU A 228 -15.83 -11.05 -8.46
N ILE A 229 -16.51 -10.23 -9.22
CA ILE A 229 -17.62 -10.64 -10.09
C ILE A 229 -17.06 -10.77 -11.49
N LEU A 230 -16.94 -11.99 -11.95
CA LEU A 230 -16.34 -12.34 -13.23
C LEU A 230 -17.39 -12.82 -14.24
N GLU A 231 -17.21 -12.45 -15.50
CA GLU A 231 -17.92 -13.00 -16.64
C GLU A 231 -16.87 -13.39 -17.71
N GLY A 232 -16.61 -14.66 -17.85
CA GLY A 232 -15.47 -15.14 -18.61
C GLY A 232 -14.16 -14.53 -18.09
N LYS A 233 -13.46 -13.78 -18.94
CA LYS A 233 -12.20 -13.10 -18.57
C LYS A 233 -12.38 -11.63 -18.14
N ARG A 234 -13.60 -11.16 -18.04
CA ARG A 234 -13.91 -9.78 -17.68
C ARG A 234 -14.33 -9.67 -16.22
N CYS A 235 -13.70 -8.77 -15.48
CA CYS A 235 -14.14 -8.41 -14.14
C CYS A 235 -15.19 -7.29 -14.23
N LEU A 236 -16.39 -7.58 -13.72
CA LEU A 236 -17.53 -6.68 -13.78
C LEU A 236 -17.74 -5.88 -12.49
N GLY A 237 -17.07 -6.26 -11.40
CA GLY A 237 -17.26 -5.63 -10.10
C GLY A 237 -16.79 -6.51 -8.95
N VAL A 238 -17.29 -6.21 -7.77
CA VAL A 238 -16.91 -6.90 -6.53
C VAL A 238 -18.12 -7.22 -5.65
N ARG A 239 -18.01 -8.31 -4.89
CA ARG A 239 -18.85 -8.59 -3.72
C ARG A 239 -18.09 -8.18 -2.47
N TYR A 240 -18.77 -7.52 -1.56
CA TYR A 240 -18.18 -7.06 -0.31
C TYR A 240 -19.21 -7.07 0.82
N THR A 241 -18.72 -7.21 2.04
CA THR A 241 -19.55 -7.23 3.26
C THR A 241 -19.32 -5.99 4.11
N VAL A 242 -20.39 -5.30 4.47
CA VAL A 242 -20.38 -4.16 5.41
C VAL A 242 -21.37 -4.43 6.53
N LYS A 243 -20.91 -4.36 7.78
CA LYS A 243 -21.75 -4.59 8.97
C LYS A 243 -22.59 -5.89 8.90
N GLY A 244 -21.99 -6.96 8.36
CA GLY A 244 -22.64 -8.25 8.19
C GLY A 244 -23.63 -8.36 7.01
N SER A 245 -23.81 -7.29 6.23
CA SER A 245 -24.65 -7.29 5.03
C SER A 245 -23.80 -7.38 3.77
N GLN A 246 -24.05 -8.39 2.96
CA GLN A 246 -23.40 -8.57 1.67
C GLN A 246 -23.96 -7.58 0.65
N ARG A 247 -23.09 -7.02 -0.17
CA ARG A 247 -23.37 -6.04 -1.21
C ARG A 247 -22.59 -6.34 -2.46
N GLU A 248 -23.07 -5.79 -3.58
CA GLU A 248 -22.35 -5.80 -4.86
C GLU A 248 -22.15 -4.36 -5.36
N ALA A 249 -21.00 -4.13 -6.02
CA ALA A 249 -20.76 -2.93 -6.81
C ALA A 249 -20.25 -3.31 -8.19
N ARG A 250 -20.70 -2.56 -9.20
CA ARG A 250 -20.31 -2.78 -10.60
C ARG A 250 -19.33 -1.71 -11.06
N ALA A 251 -18.31 -2.13 -11.83
CA ALA A 251 -17.33 -1.26 -12.43
C ALA A 251 -17.65 -1.06 -13.92
N GLY A 252 -17.83 0.19 -14.33
CA GLY A 252 -18.02 0.52 -15.75
C GLY A 252 -16.72 0.44 -16.56
N ARG A 253 -15.57 0.60 -15.89
CA ARG A 253 -14.24 0.55 -16.51
C ARG A 253 -13.39 -0.56 -15.91
N GLU A 254 -12.93 -0.39 -14.66
CA GLU A 254 -11.96 -1.33 -14.07
C GLU A 254 -12.20 -1.54 -12.57
N VAL A 255 -11.83 -2.73 -12.10
CA VAL A 255 -11.60 -3.05 -10.70
C VAL A 255 -10.09 -3.12 -10.48
N VAL A 256 -9.59 -2.29 -9.56
CA VAL A 256 -8.17 -2.26 -9.20
C VAL A 256 -8.00 -2.93 -7.84
N VAL A 257 -7.31 -4.06 -7.82
CA VAL A 257 -7.00 -4.79 -6.58
C VAL A 257 -5.72 -4.23 -5.99
N SER A 258 -5.83 -3.53 -4.86
CA SER A 258 -4.73 -2.91 -4.12
C SER A 258 -4.77 -3.23 -2.62
N ALA A 259 -5.17 -4.46 -2.29
CA ALA A 259 -5.35 -4.95 -0.92
C ALA A 259 -4.03 -5.34 -0.21
N GLY A 260 -2.89 -5.11 -0.85
CA GLY A 260 -1.54 -5.42 -0.35
C GLY A 260 -1.03 -6.78 -0.77
N ALA A 261 0.25 -7.04 -0.45
CA ALA A 261 0.98 -8.22 -0.94
C ALA A 261 0.38 -9.57 -0.50
N ILE A 262 -0.37 -9.60 0.59
CA ILE A 262 -1.02 -10.82 1.10
C ILE A 262 -2.46 -10.93 0.61
N ASN A 263 -3.26 -9.85 0.76
CA ASN A 263 -4.68 -9.94 0.49
C ASN A 263 -5.04 -9.80 -1.01
N SER A 264 -4.18 -9.18 -1.82
CA SER A 264 -4.43 -9.09 -3.26
C SER A 264 -4.39 -10.46 -3.94
N PRO A 265 -3.32 -11.28 -3.77
CA PRO A 265 -3.34 -12.64 -4.30
C PRO A 265 -4.45 -13.49 -3.68
N GLN A 266 -4.68 -13.40 -2.37
CA GLN A 266 -5.77 -14.13 -1.71
C GLN A 266 -7.14 -13.82 -2.36
N LEU A 267 -7.45 -12.55 -2.62
CA LEU A 267 -8.70 -12.15 -3.27
C LEU A 267 -8.82 -12.71 -4.68
N LEU A 268 -7.71 -12.73 -5.44
CA LEU A 268 -7.68 -13.34 -6.76
C LEU A 268 -7.94 -14.85 -6.68
N GLU A 269 -7.26 -15.56 -5.79
CA GLU A 269 -7.44 -17.01 -5.57
C GLU A 269 -8.87 -17.35 -5.12
N LEU A 270 -9.41 -16.61 -4.13
CA LEU A 270 -10.81 -16.78 -3.71
C LEU A 270 -11.83 -16.51 -4.86
N SER A 271 -11.39 -15.79 -5.88
CA SER A 271 -12.20 -15.51 -7.08
C SER A 271 -11.91 -16.47 -8.24
N GLY A 272 -11.16 -17.56 -8.00
CA GLY A 272 -10.84 -18.57 -8.99
C GLY A 272 -9.71 -18.20 -9.95
N ILE A 273 -8.87 -17.21 -9.60
CA ILE A 273 -7.71 -16.80 -10.39
C ILE A 273 -6.43 -17.15 -9.62
N GLY A 274 -5.68 -18.14 -10.11
CA GLY A 274 -4.49 -18.62 -9.42
C GLY A 274 -3.98 -19.96 -9.98
N GLN A 275 -3.20 -20.67 -9.16
CA GLN A 275 -2.68 -22.01 -9.49
C GLN A 275 -3.82 -23.03 -9.41
N PRO A 276 -4.12 -23.78 -10.52
CA PRO A 276 -5.26 -24.70 -10.56
C PRO A 276 -5.26 -25.75 -9.44
N GLU A 277 -4.10 -26.33 -9.14
CA GLU A 277 -3.95 -27.35 -8.12
C GLU A 277 -4.23 -26.81 -6.70
N MET A 278 -3.77 -25.60 -6.43
CA MET A 278 -4.03 -24.94 -5.16
C MET A 278 -5.52 -24.60 -5.00
N LEU A 279 -6.14 -24.05 -6.04
CA LEU A 279 -7.56 -23.71 -6.04
C LEU A 279 -8.42 -24.98 -5.85
N ALA A 280 -8.13 -26.06 -6.59
CA ALA A 280 -8.84 -27.32 -6.49
C ALA A 280 -8.74 -27.96 -5.09
N LYS A 281 -7.56 -27.87 -4.43
CA LYS A 281 -7.34 -28.33 -3.06
C LYS A 281 -8.29 -27.67 -2.05
N HIS A 282 -8.68 -26.43 -2.30
CA HIS A 282 -9.60 -25.67 -1.47
C HIS A 282 -11.05 -25.68 -1.99
N GLY A 283 -11.36 -26.48 -3.02
CA GLY A 283 -12.70 -26.56 -3.61
C GLY A 283 -13.13 -25.30 -4.37
N ILE A 284 -12.17 -24.49 -4.81
CA ILE A 284 -12.43 -23.25 -5.57
C ILE A 284 -12.40 -23.58 -7.05
N GLU A 285 -13.46 -23.20 -7.76
CA GLU A 285 -13.54 -23.34 -9.22
C GLU A 285 -12.50 -22.48 -9.93
N VAL A 286 -11.78 -23.06 -10.89
CA VAL A 286 -10.76 -22.35 -11.66
C VAL A 286 -11.41 -21.55 -12.78
N HIS A 287 -11.48 -20.24 -12.63
CA HIS A 287 -11.92 -19.32 -13.67
C HIS A 287 -10.77 -18.93 -14.60
N HIS A 288 -9.57 -18.77 -14.07
CA HIS A 288 -8.38 -18.44 -14.84
C HIS A 288 -7.11 -19.00 -14.19
N ALA A 289 -6.44 -19.91 -14.91
CA ALA A 289 -5.15 -20.43 -14.50
C ALA A 289 -4.06 -19.35 -14.63
N LEU A 290 -3.51 -18.92 -13.50
CA LEU A 290 -2.47 -17.88 -13.42
C LEU A 290 -1.44 -18.28 -12.35
N PRO A 291 -0.40 -19.06 -12.74
CA PRO A 291 0.57 -19.62 -11.77
C PRO A 291 1.39 -18.59 -10.98
N GLY A 292 1.44 -17.35 -11.45
CA GLY A 292 2.17 -16.27 -10.78
C GLY A 292 1.38 -15.56 -9.67
N VAL A 293 0.18 -16.02 -9.32
CA VAL A 293 -0.61 -15.51 -8.20
C VAL A 293 -0.31 -16.31 -6.95
N GLY A 294 0.05 -15.62 -5.84
CA GLY A 294 0.36 -16.24 -4.55
C GLY A 294 1.83 -16.40 -4.25
#